data_7f199d28892edcfa3915e137bbf958f4
#
_entry.id   7f199d28892edcfa3915e137bbf958f4
#
_cell.length_a   1.000
_cell.length_b   1.000
_cell.length_c   1.000
_cell.angle_alpha   90.00
_cell.angle_beta   90.00
_cell.angle_gamma   90.00
#
_symmetry.space_group_name_H-M   'P 1'
#
loop_
_entity.id
_entity.type
_entity.pdbx_description
1 polymer ?
#
loop_
_entity_poly.entity_id
_entity_poly.type
_entity_poly.pdbx_seq_one_letter_code
_entity_poly.pdbx_strand_id
1 'polypeptide(L)'
;MTIAHDAFERRATRYLLFATRTSEVIIVSSIDPNSALVLFSGGQDSTVCLAWALERFVRVETVGFDYDQRHRAELDARPRVRERMRALDPAWAQRLGEDHLLHLGALATISDTALTRAVAIEIGESGLPTTFVPGRNLVFLAFAGALGYRRGAKHLVAGMCETDFSGYPDCRDDTIKAMQLALNLGMERRFVIPTPLMWIDKAATFALAHAIGGDALLDVLVEDTHTCYLGDRSQRHDWGYGCGTCPACRLRADGFAKWMSTR
;
A
#
# COMPACT_ATOMS: atom_id res chain seq x y z
N MET A 1 2.02 -37.72 -32.82
CA MET A 1 1.48 -36.73 -31.87
C MET A 1 1.87 -37.03 -30.43
N THR A 2 3.08 -37.50 -30.16
CA THR A 2 3.49 -38.03 -28.81
C THR A 2 4.76 -37.38 -28.25
N ILE A 3 5.33 -36.39 -28.91
CA ILE A 3 6.64 -35.77 -28.48
C ILE A 3 6.43 -34.46 -27.70
N ALA A 4 5.27 -33.81 -27.77
CA ALA A 4 5.01 -32.55 -27.10
C ALA A 4 4.59 -32.68 -25.61
N HIS A 5 4.08 -33.85 -25.19
CA HIS A 5 3.61 -34.07 -23.82
C HIS A 5 4.77 -34.36 -22.85
N ASP A 6 5.82 -35.02 -23.34
CA ASP A 6 6.97 -35.42 -22.54
C ASP A 6 7.92 -34.25 -22.18
N ALA A 7 7.88 -33.15 -22.92
CA ALA A 7 8.68 -31.95 -22.66
C ALA A 7 8.06 -31.05 -21.57
N PHE A 8 6.75 -31.12 -21.36
CA PHE A 8 6.05 -30.34 -20.33
C PHE A 8 6.22 -30.95 -18.94
N GLU A 9 6.16 -32.29 -18.83
CA GLU A 9 6.38 -32.97 -17.55
C GLU A 9 7.84 -32.90 -17.08
N ARG A 10 8.81 -32.90 -18.01
CA ARG A 10 10.25 -32.79 -17.67
C ARG A 10 10.64 -31.39 -17.19
N ARG A 11 9.89 -30.34 -17.51
CA ARG A 11 10.09 -29.00 -16.94
C ARG A 11 9.58 -28.89 -15.51
N ALA A 12 8.51 -29.57 -15.15
CA ALA A 12 7.98 -29.58 -13.79
C ALA A 12 8.92 -30.24 -12.77
N THR A 13 9.73 -31.22 -13.19
CA THR A 13 10.60 -32.00 -12.30
C THR A 13 12.00 -31.37 -12.11
N ARG A 14 12.38 -30.34 -12.86
CA ARG A 14 13.74 -29.79 -12.84
C ARG A 14 13.97 -28.63 -11.85
N TYR A 15 12.94 -28.19 -11.11
CA TYR A 15 13.05 -27.16 -10.07
C TYR A 15 13.15 -27.71 -8.65
N LEU A 16 13.46 -29.02 -8.50
CA LEU A 16 13.45 -29.72 -7.22
C LEU A 16 14.83 -30.20 -6.81
N LEU A 17 15.90 -29.40 -6.87
CA LEU A 17 17.17 -29.76 -6.20
C LEU A 17 18.14 -28.57 -6.15
N PHE A 18 17.95 -27.68 -5.17
CA PHE A 18 19.06 -27.01 -4.50
C PHE A 18 18.93 -27.31 -3.00
N ALA A 19 19.49 -28.43 -2.59
CA ALA A 19 19.64 -28.76 -1.18
C ALA A 19 20.86 -28.00 -0.64
N THR A 20 20.62 -26.97 0.16
CA THR A 20 21.62 -26.44 1.08
C THR A 20 21.51 -27.15 2.43
N ARG A 21 22.63 -27.28 3.10
CA ARG A 21 22.93 -28.11 4.28
C ARG A 21 22.21 -27.69 5.58
N THR A 22 20.95 -27.42 5.55
CA THR A 22 20.00 -27.43 6.69
C THR A 22 18.61 -27.63 6.11
N SER A 23 17.92 -28.65 6.58
CA SER A 23 16.69 -29.21 5.99
C SER A 23 15.47 -28.32 6.21
N GLU A 24 15.46 -27.10 5.69
CA GLU A 24 14.22 -26.37 5.46
C GLU A 24 13.93 -26.39 3.96
N VAL A 25 13.03 -27.28 3.58
CA VAL A 25 12.41 -27.26 2.25
C VAL A 25 11.66 -25.92 2.16
N ILE A 26 12.18 -24.97 1.40
CA ILE A 26 11.43 -23.76 1.06
C ILE A 26 10.30 -24.21 0.13
N ILE A 27 9.15 -24.51 0.72
CA ILE A 27 7.92 -24.73 -0.03
C ILE A 27 7.56 -23.37 -0.63
N VAL A 28 7.78 -23.21 -1.93
CA VAL A 28 7.19 -22.09 -2.67
C VAL A 28 5.69 -22.31 -2.61
N SER A 29 5.02 -21.56 -1.76
CA SER A 29 3.58 -21.70 -1.57
C SER A 29 2.86 -21.49 -2.89
N SER A 30 1.88 -22.36 -3.20
CA SER A 30 0.95 -22.13 -4.30
C SER A 30 0.29 -20.76 -4.13
N ILE A 31 0.05 -20.04 -5.24
CA ILE A 31 -0.71 -18.78 -5.17
C ILE A 31 -2.11 -19.07 -4.63
N ASP A 32 -2.45 -18.40 -3.51
CA ASP A 32 -3.78 -18.42 -2.94
C ASP A 32 -4.62 -17.26 -3.53
N PRO A 33 -5.67 -17.55 -4.32
CA PRO A 33 -6.51 -16.52 -4.91
C PRO A 33 -7.31 -15.71 -3.88
N ASN A 34 -7.43 -16.20 -2.64
CA ASN A 34 -8.16 -15.55 -1.55
C ASN A 34 -7.24 -14.79 -0.60
N SER A 35 -5.98 -14.59 -1.01
CA SER A 35 -4.95 -13.93 -0.19
C SER A 35 -4.53 -12.60 -0.82
N ALA A 36 -4.40 -11.59 0.03
CA ALA A 36 -3.92 -10.26 -0.32
C ALA A 36 -2.76 -9.80 0.57
N LEU A 37 -1.82 -9.08 -0.02
CA LEU A 37 -0.81 -8.29 0.66
C LEU A 37 -1.12 -6.82 0.39
N VAL A 38 -1.42 -6.05 1.43
CA VAL A 38 -1.76 -4.63 1.32
C VAL A 38 -0.51 -3.79 1.56
N LEU A 39 -0.19 -2.89 0.62
CA LEU A 39 0.80 -1.84 0.83
C LEU A 39 0.21 -0.84 1.83
N PHE A 40 0.66 -0.92 3.07
CA PHE A 40 0.06 -0.23 4.20
C PHE A 40 1.06 0.71 4.85
N SER A 41 0.86 2.03 4.69
CA SER A 41 1.73 3.05 5.29
C SER A 41 1.29 3.44 6.72
N GLY A 42 0.02 3.29 7.07
CA GLY A 42 -0.62 3.84 8.29
C GLY A 42 -1.33 5.18 8.03
N GLY A 43 -1.31 5.66 6.78
CA GLY A 43 -2.08 6.82 6.32
C GLY A 43 -3.52 6.46 5.96
N GLN A 44 -4.34 7.49 5.71
CA GLN A 44 -5.76 7.37 5.38
C GLN A 44 -6.03 6.38 4.24
N ASP A 45 -5.40 6.58 3.08
CA ASP A 45 -5.70 5.82 1.87
C ASP A 45 -5.36 4.34 2.03
N SER A 46 -4.20 4.05 2.59
CA SER A 46 -3.77 2.67 2.85
C SER A 46 -4.67 1.97 3.88
N THR A 47 -5.26 2.72 4.83
CA THR A 47 -6.21 2.19 5.82
C THR A 47 -7.54 1.84 5.16
N VAL A 48 -8.04 2.68 4.25
CA VAL A 48 -9.25 2.37 3.46
C VAL A 48 -9.01 1.15 2.56
N CYS A 49 -7.83 1.05 1.93
CA CYS A 49 -7.44 -0.13 1.15
C CYS A 49 -7.35 -1.40 2.01
N LEU A 50 -6.89 -1.28 3.26
CA LEU A 50 -6.86 -2.40 4.20
C LEU A 50 -8.29 -2.86 4.54
N ALA A 51 -9.21 -1.95 4.86
CA ALA A 51 -10.61 -2.25 5.10
C ALA A 51 -11.26 -2.92 3.87
N TRP A 52 -11.02 -2.35 2.68
CA TRP A 52 -11.49 -2.89 1.41
C TRP A 52 -10.99 -4.33 1.17
N ALA A 53 -9.75 -4.61 1.53
CA ALA A 53 -9.16 -5.94 1.40
C ALA A 53 -9.76 -6.93 2.42
N LEU A 54 -9.94 -6.50 3.67
CA LEU A 54 -10.53 -7.33 4.73
C LEU A 54 -11.96 -7.76 4.44
N GLU A 55 -12.72 -6.97 3.67
CA GLU A 55 -14.05 -7.35 3.20
C GLU A 55 -14.04 -8.45 2.12
N ARG A 56 -12.95 -8.57 1.38
CA ARG A 56 -12.91 -9.37 0.13
C ARG A 56 -12.05 -10.61 0.19
N PHE A 57 -11.02 -10.60 1.02
CA PHE A 57 -10.05 -11.70 1.07
C PHE A 57 -10.09 -12.42 2.41
N VAL A 58 -9.85 -13.72 2.37
CA VAL A 58 -9.85 -14.58 3.56
C VAL A 58 -8.57 -14.41 4.38
N ARG A 59 -7.45 -14.10 3.72
CA ARG A 59 -6.17 -13.83 4.36
C ARG A 59 -5.59 -12.51 3.84
N VAL A 60 -5.38 -11.58 4.74
CA VAL A 60 -4.84 -10.24 4.44
C VAL A 60 -3.62 -9.99 5.30
N GLU A 61 -2.48 -9.80 4.67
CA GLU A 61 -1.25 -9.36 5.33
C GLU A 61 -0.94 -7.93 4.92
N THR A 62 -0.10 -7.23 5.67
CA THR A 62 0.28 -5.86 5.35
C THR A 62 1.78 -5.74 5.22
N VAL A 63 2.22 -4.85 4.32
CA VAL A 63 3.63 -4.47 4.17
C VAL A 63 3.77 -2.96 4.19
N GLY A 64 4.68 -2.48 5.01
CA GLY A 64 5.12 -1.08 5.04
C GLY A 64 6.59 -0.97 4.67
N PHE A 65 7.00 0.25 4.35
CA PHE A 65 8.35 0.55 3.91
C PHE A 65 8.94 1.68 4.75
N ASP A 66 10.06 1.38 5.39
CA ASP A 66 10.92 2.37 6.03
C ASP A 66 12.06 2.69 5.05
N TYR A 67 11.99 3.86 4.44
CA TYR A 67 12.99 4.34 3.48
C TYR A 67 13.75 5.56 3.99
N ASP A 68 13.91 5.66 5.32
CA ASP A 68 14.49 6.80 6.02
C ASP A 68 13.77 8.11 5.68
N GLN A 69 12.44 8.05 5.59
CA GLN A 69 11.60 9.23 5.41
C GLN A 69 11.75 10.16 6.63
N ARG A 70 11.71 11.46 6.34
CA ARG A 70 11.90 12.53 7.31
C ARG A 70 11.01 12.42 8.56
N HIS A 71 9.78 11.96 8.39
CA HIS A 71 8.80 11.80 9.47
C HIS A 71 8.25 10.38 9.50
N ARG A 72 8.31 9.76 10.67
CA ARG A 72 7.90 8.38 10.90
C ARG A 72 6.44 8.23 11.35
N ALA A 73 5.70 9.35 11.50
CA ALA A 73 4.36 9.36 12.09
C ALA A 73 3.37 8.39 11.43
N GLU A 74 3.46 8.16 10.11
CA GLU A 74 2.68 7.12 9.44
C GLU A 74 3.09 5.71 9.87
N LEU A 75 4.41 5.43 9.91
CA LEU A 75 4.90 4.12 10.34
C LEU A 75 4.51 3.82 11.78
N ASP A 76 4.58 4.83 12.65
CA ASP A 76 4.21 4.72 14.07
C ASP A 76 2.69 4.54 14.25
N ALA A 77 1.88 4.99 13.30
CA ALA A 77 0.43 4.78 13.30
C ALA A 77 0.03 3.33 12.97
N ARG A 78 0.85 2.59 12.18
CA ARG A 78 0.52 1.24 11.68
C ARG A 78 0.05 0.26 12.77
N PRO A 79 0.77 0.03 13.88
CA PRO A 79 0.35 -0.94 14.89
C PRO A 79 -1.01 -0.59 15.48
N ARG A 80 -1.23 0.70 15.80
CA ARG A 80 -2.47 1.19 16.38
C ARG A 80 -3.65 1.04 15.43
N VAL A 81 -3.50 1.44 14.17
CA VAL A 81 -4.54 1.27 13.15
C VAL A 81 -4.89 -0.21 12.99
N ARG A 82 -3.90 -1.10 12.91
CA ARG A 82 -4.15 -2.55 12.78
C ARG A 82 -4.87 -3.14 13.98
N GLU A 83 -4.56 -2.70 15.18
CA GLU A 83 -5.26 -3.10 16.41
C GLU A 83 -6.72 -2.64 16.38
N ARG A 84 -6.96 -1.38 16.04
CA ARG A 84 -8.30 -0.83 15.87
C ARG A 84 -9.11 -1.58 14.81
N MET A 85 -8.49 -1.89 13.65
CA MET A 85 -9.14 -2.67 12.60
C MET A 85 -9.59 -4.06 13.07
N ARG A 86 -8.76 -4.74 13.90
CA ARG A 86 -9.16 -6.02 14.53
C ARG A 86 -10.32 -5.87 15.50
N ALA A 87 -10.37 -4.75 16.21
CA ALA A 87 -11.44 -4.49 17.18
C ALA A 87 -12.78 -4.12 16.54
N LEU A 88 -12.79 -3.63 15.28
CA LEU A 88 -13.99 -3.23 14.57
C LEU A 88 -14.90 -4.42 14.20
N ASP A 89 -14.30 -5.52 13.76
CA ASP A 89 -15.03 -6.68 13.26
C ASP A 89 -14.30 -7.99 13.58
N PRO A 90 -14.96 -8.97 14.22
CA PRO A 90 -14.37 -10.28 14.50
C PRO A 90 -13.89 -11.03 13.24
N ALA A 91 -14.57 -10.86 12.09
CA ALA A 91 -14.13 -11.45 10.83
C ALA A 91 -12.83 -10.78 10.32
N TRP A 92 -12.69 -9.46 10.49
CA TRP A 92 -11.45 -8.76 10.17
C TRP A 92 -10.30 -9.19 11.08
N ALA A 93 -10.59 -9.42 12.38
CA ALA A 93 -9.59 -9.95 13.32
C ALA A 93 -9.02 -11.30 12.88
N GLN A 94 -9.87 -12.18 12.34
CA GLN A 94 -9.46 -13.50 11.84
C GLN A 94 -8.69 -13.41 10.52
N ARG A 95 -9.05 -12.47 9.63
CA ARG A 95 -8.45 -12.31 8.29
C ARG A 95 -7.14 -11.55 8.30
N LEU A 96 -6.94 -10.63 9.27
CA LEU A 96 -5.76 -9.77 9.36
C LEU A 96 -4.57 -10.51 9.97
N GLY A 97 -3.67 -11.01 9.11
CA GLY A 97 -2.48 -11.79 9.44
C GLY A 97 -1.27 -10.94 9.85
N GLU A 98 -0.11 -11.30 9.34
CA GLU A 98 1.18 -10.67 9.68
C GLU A 98 1.30 -9.23 9.16
N ASP A 99 2.13 -8.45 9.87
CA ASP A 99 2.58 -7.13 9.45
C ASP A 99 4.08 -7.18 9.13
N HIS A 100 4.43 -6.76 7.92
CA HIS A 100 5.81 -6.74 7.45
C HIS A 100 6.29 -5.29 7.35
N LEU A 101 7.49 -5.00 7.85
CA LEU A 101 8.17 -3.73 7.66
C LEU A 101 9.50 -3.98 6.94
N LEU A 102 9.65 -3.43 5.74
CA LEU A 102 10.86 -3.58 4.93
C LEU A 102 11.67 -2.28 4.95
N HIS A 103 12.97 -2.41 5.21
CA HIS A 103 13.89 -1.28 5.23
C HIS A 103 14.46 -1.03 3.84
N LEU A 104 14.23 0.17 3.30
CA LEU A 104 14.65 0.61 1.97
C LEU A 104 15.47 1.92 2.03
N GLY A 105 16.34 2.06 3.03
CA GLY A 105 17.14 3.27 3.27
C GLY A 105 17.94 3.77 2.06
N ALA A 106 18.27 2.87 1.11
CA ALA A 106 18.90 3.25 -0.16
C ALA A 106 18.08 4.29 -0.96
N LEU A 107 16.75 4.33 -0.83
CA LEU A 107 15.92 5.35 -1.48
C LEU A 107 16.23 6.77 -0.97
N ALA A 108 16.51 6.92 0.33
CA ALA A 108 16.90 8.21 0.89
C ALA A 108 18.26 8.68 0.43
N THR A 109 19.18 7.76 0.05
CA THR A 109 20.52 8.10 -0.44
C THR A 109 20.53 8.60 -1.89
N ILE A 110 19.54 8.22 -2.69
CA ILE A 110 19.43 8.57 -4.11
C ILE A 110 18.37 9.64 -4.39
N SER A 111 17.70 10.16 -3.37
CA SER A 111 16.62 11.16 -3.53
C SER A 111 16.79 12.33 -2.58
N ASP A 112 16.84 13.56 -3.16
CA ASP A 112 16.84 14.82 -2.42
C ASP A 112 15.47 15.49 -2.52
N THR A 113 14.48 14.94 -1.79
CA THR A 113 13.09 15.39 -1.85
C THR A 113 12.61 15.88 -0.48
N ALA A 114 11.51 16.61 -0.43
CA ALA A 114 10.94 17.10 0.83
C ALA A 114 10.46 15.97 1.77
N LEU A 115 10.35 14.74 1.28
CA LEU A 115 10.05 13.56 2.11
C LEU A 115 11.30 12.92 2.72
N THR A 116 12.49 13.17 2.15
CA THR A 116 13.76 12.60 2.62
C THR A 116 14.71 13.66 3.20
N ARG A 117 14.54 14.93 2.85
CA ARG A 117 15.38 16.07 3.24
C ARG A 117 14.54 17.24 3.76
N ALA A 118 15.20 18.16 4.47
CA ALA A 118 14.58 19.40 4.93
C ALA A 118 14.57 20.47 3.83
N VAL A 119 13.81 20.23 2.77
CA VAL A 119 13.57 21.18 1.66
C VAL A 119 12.11 21.64 1.65
N ALA A 120 11.83 22.79 1.01
CA ALA A 120 10.49 23.32 0.92
C ALA A 120 9.56 22.41 0.10
N ILE A 121 8.27 22.38 0.48
CA ILE A 121 7.23 21.66 -0.27
C ILE A 121 6.64 22.63 -1.28
N GLU A 122 7.00 22.46 -2.56
CA GLU A 122 6.61 23.31 -3.68
C GLU A 122 6.56 22.52 -4.99
N ILE A 123 6.11 23.14 -6.06
CA ILE A 123 6.24 22.57 -7.40
C ILE A 123 7.62 22.92 -7.94
N GLY A 124 8.42 21.90 -8.25
CA GLY A 124 9.75 22.08 -8.81
C GLY A 124 9.74 22.51 -10.29
N GLU A 125 10.92 22.81 -10.84
CA GLU A 125 11.09 23.23 -12.25
C GLU A 125 10.59 22.16 -13.26
N SER A 126 10.58 20.88 -12.87
CA SER A 126 10.03 19.79 -13.68
C SER A 126 8.51 19.76 -13.74
N GLY A 127 7.81 20.63 -13.02
CA GLY A 127 6.35 20.60 -12.84
C GLY A 127 5.88 19.53 -11.85
N LEU A 128 6.80 18.77 -11.22
CA LEU A 128 6.47 17.79 -10.19
C LEU A 128 6.68 18.39 -8.79
N PRO A 129 5.90 17.97 -7.78
CA PRO A 129 6.11 18.40 -6.41
C PRO A 129 7.48 17.95 -5.88
N THR A 130 8.12 18.78 -5.05
CA THR A 130 9.38 18.45 -4.37
C THR A 130 9.26 17.26 -3.42
N THR A 131 8.03 16.82 -3.11
CA THR A 131 7.72 15.57 -2.39
C THR A 131 7.79 14.31 -3.25
N PHE A 132 7.96 14.44 -4.56
CA PHE A 132 8.06 13.29 -5.46
C PHE A 132 9.42 12.59 -5.30
N VAL A 133 9.40 11.36 -4.81
CA VAL A 133 10.55 10.46 -4.79
C VAL A 133 10.52 9.61 -6.05
N PRO A 134 11.42 9.83 -7.04
CA PRO A 134 11.35 9.16 -8.34
C PRO A 134 11.33 7.63 -8.21
N GLY A 135 10.31 6.99 -8.78
CA GLY A 135 10.17 5.54 -8.81
C GLY A 135 9.86 4.88 -7.46
N ARG A 136 9.55 5.64 -6.41
CA ARG A 136 9.29 5.09 -5.08
C ARG A 136 8.21 3.99 -5.10
N ASN A 137 7.09 4.25 -5.75
CA ASN A 137 5.99 3.28 -5.81
C ASN A 137 6.33 2.06 -6.66
N LEU A 138 7.18 2.20 -7.69
CA LEU A 138 7.69 1.06 -8.46
C LEU A 138 8.57 0.15 -7.59
N VAL A 139 9.47 0.74 -6.79
CA VAL A 139 10.30 0.00 -5.84
C VAL A 139 9.43 -0.70 -4.80
N PHE A 140 8.45 -0.01 -4.22
CA PHE A 140 7.53 -0.59 -3.25
C PHE A 140 6.77 -1.78 -3.83
N LEU A 141 6.25 -1.67 -5.06
CA LEU A 141 5.57 -2.77 -5.73
C LEU A 141 6.51 -3.93 -6.06
N ALA A 142 7.76 -3.67 -6.42
CA ALA A 142 8.75 -4.72 -6.66
C ALA A 142 9.02 -5.54 -5.39
N PHE A 143 9.25 -4.87 -4.25
CA PHE A 143 9.45 -5.54 -2.97
C PHE A 143 8.18 -6.23 -2.46
N ALA A 144 7.01 -5.60 -2.62
CA ALA A 144 5.72 -6.23 -2.31
C ALA A 144 5.48 -7.47 -3.16
N GLY A 145 5.86 -7.44 -4.45
CA GLY A 145 5.80 -8.61 -5.34
C GLY A 145 6.69 -9.76 -4.86
N ALA A 146 7.94 -9.46 -4.49
CA ALA A 146 8.87 -10.46 -3.97
C ALA A 146 8.37 -11.07 -2.64
N LEU A 147 7.85 -10.24 -1.73
CA LEU A 147 7.25 -10.71 -0.48
C LEU A 147 5.98 -11.52 -0.76
N GLY A 148 5.08 -11.01 -1.61
CA GLY A 148 3.85 -11.68 -2.01
C GLY A 148 4.11 -13.04 -2.66
N TYR A 149 5.20 -13.16 -3.46
CA TYR A 149 5.67 -14.41 -4.02
C TYR A 149 5.96 -15.44 -2.92
N ARG A 150 6.72 -15.05 -1.89
CA ARG A 150 7.07 -15.93 -0.77
C ARG A 150 5.88 -16.27 0.12
N ARG A 151 4.96 -15.32 0.32
CA ARG A 151 3.75 -15.48 1.14
C ARG A 151 2.60 -16.17 0.40
N GLY A 152 2.75 -16.41 -0.91
CA GLY A 152 1.71 -16.99 -1.76
C GLY A 152 0.51 -16.07 -1.98
N ALA A 153 0.67 -14.75 -1.78
CA ALA A 153 -0.39 -13.79 -2.05
C ALA A 153 -0.58 -13.61 -3.56
N LYS A 154 -1.82 -13.58 -4.01
CA LYS A 154 -2.17 -13.26 -5.40
C LYS A 154 -2.39 -11.77 -5.61
N HIS A 155 -2.93 -11.07 -4.62
CA HIS A 155 -3.32 -9.68 -4.74
C HIS A 155 -2.35 -8.78 -3.96
N LEU A 156 -1.84 -7.75 -4.63
CA LEU A 156 -1.01 -6.70 -4.05
C LEU A 156 -1.86 -5.42 -4.02
N VAL A 157 -2.59 -5.21 -2.94
CA VAL A 157 -3.53 -4.09 -2.84
C VAL A 157 -2.78 -2.81 -2.52
N ALA A 158 -3.01 -1.76 -3.31
CA ALA A 158 -2.28 -0.51 -3.21
C ALA A 158 -3.21 0.72 -3.26
N GLY A 159 -2.85 1.76 -2.53
CA GLY A 159 -3.62 2.99 -2.40
C GLY A 159 -3.22 4.09 -3.38
N MET A 160 -2.60 3.75 -4.52
CA MET A 160 -2.30 4.72 -5.57
C MET A 160 -3.60 5.26 -6.16
N CYS A 161 -3.60 6.56 -6.45
CA CYS A 161 -4.74 7.30 -6.95
C CYS A 161 -4.28 8.31 -8.01
N GLU A 162 -4.92 8.34 -9.16
CA GLU A 162 -4.61 9.27 -10.25
C GLU A 162 -5.36 10.60 -10.09
N THR A 163 -6.50 10.58 -9.41
CA THR A 163 -7.39 11.75 -9.24
C THR A 163 -6.97 12.69 -8.12
N ASP A 164 -6.02 12.32 -7.27
CA ASP A 164 -5.59 13.11 -6.10
C ASP A 164 -4.74 14.35 -6.41
N PHE A 165 -4.56 14.67 -7.69
CA PHE A 165 -3.76 15.82 -8.14
C PHE A 165 -2.33 15.89 -7.57
N SER A 166 -1.82 14.80 -6.99
CA SER A 166 -0.43 14.73 -6.50
C SER A 166 0.59 14.82 -7.66
N GLY A 167 0.12 14.54 -8.88
CA GLY A 167 0.93 14.63 -10.09
C GLY A 167 2.02 13.55 -10.22
N TYR A 168 2.07 12.59 -9.31
CA TYR A 168 3.13 11.56 -9.31
C TYR A 168 2.94 10.57 -10.46
N PRO A 169 3.89 10.49 -11.41
CA PRO A 169 3.79 9.57 -12.55
C PRO A 169 3.66 8.09 -12.13
N ASP A 170 4.27 7.72 -11.01
CA ASP A 170 4.27 6.35 -10.48
C ASP A 170 2.99 5.98 -9.69
N CYS A 171 2.00 6.91 -9.63
CA CYS A 171 0.65 6.65 -9.12
C CYS A 171 -0.38 6.39 -10.23
N ARG A 172 -0.03 6.61 -11.50
CA ARG A 172 -0.96 6.51 -12.63
C ARG A 172 -1.36 5.07 -12.90
N ASP A 173 -2.59 4.87 -13.34
CA ASP A 173 -3.16 3.55 -13.64
C ASP A 173 -2.34 2.78 -14.66
N ASP A 174 -1.89 3.43 -15.75
CA ASP A 174 -1.03 2.81 -16.75
C ASP A 174 0.31 2.36 -16.18
N THR A 175 0.90 3.13 -15.26
CA THR A 175 2.14 2.75 -14.58
C THR A 175 1.93 1.50 -13.71
N ILE A 176 0.82 1.43 -12.98
CA ILE A 176 0.48 0.27 -12.15
C ILE A 176 0.23 -0.98 -13.01
N LYS A 177 -0.48 -0.85 -14.13
CA LYS A 177 -0.71 -1.95 -15.09
C LYS A 177 0.59 -2.45 -15.72
N ALA A 178 1.47 -1.53 -16.12
CA ALA A 178 2.79 -1.89 -16.65
C ALA A 178 3.63 -2.62 -15.59
N MET A 179 3.60 -2.15 -14.34
CA MET A 179 4.31 -2.78 -13.23
C MET A 179 3.74 -4.18 -12.92
N GLN A 180 2.43 -4.35 -12.94
CA GLN A 180 1.80 -5.68 -12.79
C GLN A 180 2.29 -6.64 -13.88
N LEU A 181 2.36 -6.19 -15.14
CA LEU A 181 2.86 -7.01 -16.24
C LEU A 181 4.33 -7.38 -16.01
N ALA A 182 5.18 -6.41 -15.63
CA ALA A 182 6.60 -6.65 -15.35
C ALA A 182 6.81 -7.67 -14.23
N LEU A 183 6.08 -7.55 -13.11
CA LEU A 183 6.13 -8.50 -11.99
C LEU A 183 5.68 -9.90 -12.42
N ASN A 184 4.61 -9.99 -13.21
CA ASN A 184 4.09 -11.27 -13.69
C ASN A 184 5.06 -11.99 -14.62
N LEU A 185 5.72 -11.26 -15.51
CA LEU A 185 6.74 -11.82 -16.41
C LEU A 185 8.03 -12.17 -15.66
N GLY A 186 8.52 -11.24 -14.82
CA GLY A 186 9.79 -11.40 -14.12
C GLY A 186 9.78 -12.45 -13.01
N MET A 187 8.61 -12.75 -12.44
CA MET A 187 8.47 -13.70 -11.33
C MET A 187 7.69 -14.97 -11.74
N GLU A 188 7.31 -15.10 -13.01
CA GLU A 188 6.44 -16.21 -13.48
C GLU A 188 5.19 -16.42 -12.60
N ARG A 189 4.53 -15.32 -12.24
CA ARG A 189 3.34 -15.29 -11.37
C ARG A 189 2.14 -14.63 -12.08
N ARG A 190 1.00 -14.69 -11.43
CA ARG A 190 -0.24 -14.05 -11.90
C ARG A 190 -0.77 -13.12 -10.81
N PHE A 191 0.08 -12.18 -10.39
CA PHE A 191 -0.33 -11.11 -9.49
C PHE A 191 -1.43 -10.27 -10.12
N VAL A 192 -2.32 -9.78 -9.27
CA VAL A 192 -3.26 -8.70 -9.55
C VAL A 192 -2.93 -7.56 -8.60
N ILE A 193 -2.88 -6.33 -9.10
CA ILE A 193 -2.64 -5.14 -8.28
C ILE A 193 -3.96 -4.34 -8.22
N PRO A 194 -4.88 -4.65 -7.30
CA PRO A 194 -6.06 -3.82 -7.09
C PRO A 194 -5.68 -2.46 -6.52
N THR A 195 -6.24 -1.40 -7.10
CA THR A 195 -6.10 -0.02 -6.66
C THR A 195 -7.48 0.58 -6.43
N PRO A 196 -8.13 0.28 -5.28
CA PRO A 196 -9.54 0.63 -5.07
C PRO A 196 -9.83 2.14 -5.08
N LEU A 197 -8.79 2.96 -4.93
CA LEU A 197 -8.90 4.42 -4.89
C LEU A 197 -8.53 5.10 -6.21
N MET A 198 -8.11 4.35 -7.25
CA MET A 198 -7.50 4.87 -8.48
C MET A 198 -8.28 6.04 -9.11
N TRP A 199 -9.62 5.93 -9.13
CA TRP A 199 -10.50 6.85 -9.86
C TRP A 199 -11.46 7.63 -8.97
N ILE A 200 -11.23 7.66 -7.65
CA ILE A 200 -12.07 8.36 -6.70
C ILE A 200 -11.30 9.47 -5.97
N ASP A 201 -11.97 10.58 -5.68
CA ASP A 201 -11.39 11.70 -4.93
C ASP A 201 -11.42 11.43 -3.40
N LYS A 202 -10.86 12.36 -2.63
CA LYS A 202 -10.81 12.21 -1.15
C LYS A 202 -12.21 12.18 -0.50
N ALA A 203 -13.19 12.87 -1.07
CA ALA A 203 -14.56 12.81 -0.55
C ALA A 203 -15.15 11.41 -0.76
N ALA A 204 -14.98 10.83 -1.95
CA ALA A 204 -15.40 9.47 -2.24
C ALA A 204 -14.59 8.42 -1.46
N THR A 205 -13.33 8.70 -1.09
CA THR A 205 -12.54 7.84 -0.20
C THR A 205 -13.15 7.79 1.21
N PHE A 206 -13.61 8.91 1.78
CA PHE A 206 -14.36 8.92 3.04
C PHE A 206 -15.70 8.20 2.91
N ALA A 207 -16.42 8.43 1.81
CA ALA A 207 -17.69 7.73 1.55
C ALA A 207 -17.50 6.21 1.46
N LEU A 208 -16.44 5.74 0.79
CA LEU A 208 -16.08 4.32 0.71
C LEU A 208 -15.77 3.74 2.09
N ALA A 209 -15.00 4.45 2.90
CA ALA A 209 -14.71 4.02 4.27
C ALA A 209 -15.98 3.88 5.10
N HIS A 210 -16.87 4.88 5.02
CA HIS A 210 -18.17 4.83 5.71
C HIS A 210 -19.05 3.68 5.21
N ALA A 211 -19.07 3.43 3.91
CA ALA A 211 -19.83 2.31 3.34
C ALA A 211 -19.31 0.94 3.80
N ILE A 212 -18.00 0.83 4.06
CA ILE A 212 -17.36 -0.42 4.50
C ILE A 212 -17.54 -0.65 6.02
N GLY A 213 -17.24 0.33 6.86
CA GLY A 213 -17.16 0.14 8.31
C GLY A 213 -17.90 1.19 9.14
N GLY A 214 -18.78 1.97 8.50
CA GLY A 214 -19.61 2.98 9.17
C GLY A 214 -18.79 4.07 9.87
N ASP A 215 -19.40 4.69 10.86
CA ASP A 215 -18.77 5.73 11.69
C ASP A 215 -17.56 5.19 12.48
N ALA A 216 -17.56 3.91 12.82
CA ALA A 216 -16.45 3.29 13.56
C ALA A 216 -15.16 3.24 12.74
N LEU A 217 -15.22 2.96 11.44
CA LEU A 217 -14.03 3.03 10.56
C LEU A 217 -13.62 4.49 10.30
N LEU A 218 -14.58 5.41 10.20
CA LEU A 218 -14.26 6.84 10.10
C LEU A 218 -13.50 7.34 11.33
N ASP A 219 -13.90 6.90 12.53
CA ASP A 219 -13.18 7.21 13.76
C ASP A 219 -11.73 6.72 13.72
N VAL A 220 -11.47 5.51 13.21
CA VAL A 220 -10.10 5.03 12.98
C VAL A 220 -9.34 5.94 12.02
N LEU A 221 -9.98 6.37 10.92
CA LEU A 221 -9.32 7.28 9.97
C LEU A 221 -8.96 8.60 10.65
N VAL A 222 -9.87 9.21 11.39
CA VAL A 222 -9.70 10.51 12.03
C VAL A 222 -8.67 10.44 13.18
N GLU A 223 -8.81 9.45 14.07
CA GLU A 223 -8.04 9.42 15.30
C GLU A 223 -6.68 8.71 15.17
N ASP A 224 -6.58 7.69 14.33
CA ASP A 224 -5.41 6.79 14.34
C ASP A 224 -4.51 6.94 13.13
N THR A 225 -5.02 7.38 11.96
CA THR A 225 -4.17 7.56 10.77
C THR A 225 -3.38 8.85 10.80
N HIS A 226 -2.32 8.90 9.97
CA HIS A 226 -1.54 10.12 9.77
C HIS A 226 -1.31 10.35 8.28
N THR A 227 -1.36 11.64 7.85
CA THR A 227 -1.21 12.01 6.44
C THR A 227 -0.33 13.25 6.26
N CYS A 228 -0.07 13.99 7.35
CA CYS A 228 0.66 15.26 7.30
C CYS A 228 2.12 15.07 6.84
N TYR A 229 2.54 15.76 5.79
CA TYR A 229 3.91 15.71 5.27
C TYR A 229 4.95 16.29 6.24
N LEU A 230 4.52 17.10 7.23
CA LEU A 230 5.39 17.64 8.26
C LEU A 230 5.46 16.77 9.54
N GLY A 231 4.78 15.62 9.54
CA GLY A 231 4.73 14.73 10.71
C GLY A 231 4.00 15.32 11.92
N ASP A 232 3.31 16.45 11.75
CA ASP A 232 2.65 17.15 12.84
C ASP A 232 1.39 16.39 13.29
N ARG A 233 1.32 16.11 14.58
CA ARG A 233 0.20 15.46 15.26
C ARG A 233 -0.29 16.28 16.48
N SER A 234 0.19 17.49 16.63
CA SER A 234 -0.16 18.35 17.75
C SER A 234 -1.56 19.00 17.62
N GLN A 235 -2.04 19.17 16.37
CA GLN A 235 -3.33 19.78 16.10
C GLN A 235 -4.34 18.72 15.64
N ARG A 236 -5.49 18.66 16.33
CA ARG A 236 -6.64 17.86 15.97
C ARG A 236 -7.67 18.72 15.24
N HIS A 237 -8.11 18.26 14.09
CA HIS A 237 -9.18 18.82 13.28
C HIS A 237 -10.32 17.80 13.14
N ASP A 238 -11.46 18.19 12.59
CA ASP A 238 -12.58 17.26 12.36
C ASP A 238 -12.21 16.11 11.42
N TRP A 239 -11.29 16.36 10.49
CA TRP A 239 -10.78 15.38 9.53
C TRP A 239 -9.58 14.54 10.05
N GLY A 240 -9.06 14.83 11.24
CA GLY A 240 -7.92 14.12 11.85
C GLY A 240 -6.78 15.04 12.26
N TYR A 241 -5.60 14.47 12.50
CA TYR A 241 -4.43 15.20 12.98
C TYR A 241 -3.54 15.69 11.83
N GLY A 242 -3.00 16.92 11.97
CA GLY A 242 -2.03 17.47 11.03
C GLY A 242 -1.83 18.95 11.18
N CYS A 243 -0.87 19.54 10.46
CA CYS A 243 -0.56 20.97 10.49
C CYS A 243 -1.66 21.87 9.86
N GLY A 244 -2.62 21.29 9.14
CA GLY A 244 -3.68 22.02 8.42
C GLY A 244 -3.23 22.78 7.17
N THR A 245 -1.93 22.92 6.91
CA THR A 245 -1.40 23.83 5.87
C THR A 245 -0.64 23.14 4.73
N CYS A 246 -0.06 21.96 4.96
CA CYS A 246 0.62 21.25 3.89
C CYS A 246 -0.37 20.70 2.85
N PRO A 247 0.07 20.39 1.61
CA PRO A 247 -0.82 19.91 0.56
C PRO A 247 -1.65 18.68 0.96
N ALA A 248 -1.05 17.71 1.67
CA ALA A 248 -1.74 16.52 2.12
C ALA A 248 -2.85 16.83 3.15
N CYS A 249 -2.61 17.76 4.09
CA CYS A 249 -3.62 18.19 5.06
C CYS A 249 -4.77 18.90 4.38
N ARG A 250 -4.49 19.82 3.42
CA ARG A 250 -5.51 20.53 2.67
C ARG A 250 -6.39 19.57 1.87
N LEU A 251 -5.77 18.66 1.11
CA LEU A 251 -6.49 17.68 0.31
C LEU A 251 -7.42 16.81 1.17
N ARG A 252 -6.94 16.39 2.34
CA ARG A 252 -7.74 15.60 3.30
C ARG A 252 -8.88 16.43 3.90
N ALA A 253 -8.62 17.68 4.30
CA ALA A 253 -9.62 18.59 4.86
C ALA A 253 -10.74 18.90 3.86
N ASP A 254 -10.36 19.24 2.62
CA ASP A 254 -11.31 19.56 1.54
C ASP A 254 -12.18 18.35 1.20
N GLY A 255 -11.56 17.16 1.11
CA GLY A 255 -12.28 15.91 0.88
C GLY A 255 -13.26 15.58 2.01
N PHE A 256 -12.85 15.75 3.27
CA PHE A 256 -13.73 15.55 4.42
C PHE A 256 -14.91 16.53 4.41
N ALA A 257 -14.65 17.83 4.22
CA ALA A 257 -15.69 18.86 4.17
C ALA A 257 -16.70 18.60 3.03
N LYS A 258 -16.20 18.23 1.84
CA LYS A 258 -17.05 17.89 0.69
C LYS A 258 -17.91 16.67 1.00
N TRP A 259 -17.34 15.60 1.58
CA TRP A 259 -18.11 14.43 1.96
C TRP A 259 -19.17 14.75 3.01
N MET A 260 -18.82 15.51 4.07
CA MET A 260 -19.78 15.92 5.10
C MET A 260 -20.96 16.73 4.55
N SER A 261 -20.74 17.53 3.49
CA SER A 261 -21.81 18.30 2.84
C SER A 261 -22.80 17.44 2.03
N THR A 262 -22.47 16.18 1.76
CA THR A 262 -23.30 15.22 0.99
C THR A 262 -23.91 14.14 1.87
N ARG A 263 -23.57 14.10 3.15
CA ARG A 263 -24.09 13.17 4.15
C ARG A 263 -25.38 13.69 4.78
#